data_b120a79553ca01a1426dd53ff6b30428
#
_entry.id   b120a79553ca01a1426dd53ff6b30428
#
_cell.length_a   1.000
_cell.length_b   1.000
_cell.length_c   1.000
_cell.angle_alpha   90.00
_cell.angle_beta   90.00
_cell.angle_gamma   90.00
#
_symmetry.space_group_name_H-M   'P 1'
#
loop_
_entity.id
_entity.type
_entity.pdbx_description
1 polymer ?
#
loop_
_entity_poly.entity_id
_entity_poly.type
_entity_poly.pdbx_seq_one_letter_code
_entity_poly.pdbx_strand_id
1 'polypeptide(L)'
;MTERSHRDWKRQQTSHALARAAFELTREHGLDGYTIDDVVRRVGVSRRTFANYFSSKEEAVTALALEQLHQGISSMPDLPADTALLDWVKSLALHQLSGGLLDLLFPLRDLSGAGPALRPYLEGVHARIRRTAQHVVGERAGNSVSKLTSHIIVGAAYGALSSLIDGAVSPPSSPGEFVEKVFSRLKSGL
;
A
#
# COMPACT_ATOMS: atom_id res chain seq x y z
N MET A 1 24.28 -12.35 -12.34
CA MET A 1 23.66 -11.91 -11.06
C MET A 1 24.77 -11.81 -10.05
N THR A 2 25.06 -10.60 -9.55
CA THR A 2 26.12 -10.35 -8.60
C THR A 2 25.70 -10.85 -7.19
N GLU A 3 26.66 -11.23 -6.37
CA GLU A 3 26.48 -11.74 -4.99
C GLU A 3 25.66 -10.77 -4.10
N ARG A 4 25.74 -9.47 -4.36
CA ARG A 4 24.91 -8.41 -3.76
C ARG A 4 23.43 -8.58 -4.08
N SER A 5 23.09 -8.82 -5.33
CA SER A 5 21.71 -9.04 -5.81
C SER A 5 21.06 -10.27 -5.17
N HIS A 6 21.81 -11.35 -4.94
CA HIS A 6 21.30 -12.57 -4.31
C HIS A 6 21.02 -12.39 -2.81
N ARG A 7 21.86 -11.61 -2.11
CA ARG A 7 21.68 -11.30 -0.70
C ARG A 7 20.49 -10.36 -0.48
N ASP A 8 20.34 -9.35 -1.33
CA ASP A 8 19.21 -8.43 -1.27
C ASP A 8 17.90 -9.14 -1.58
N TRP A 9 17.90 -10.03 -2.57
CA TRP A 9 16.74 -10.87 -2.89
C TRP A 9 16.35 -11.78 -1.72
N LYS A 10 17.29 -12.50 -1.10
CA LYS A 10 17.02 -13.33 0.09
C LYS A 10 16.47 -12.51 1.26
N ARG A 11 17.02 -11.31 1.45
CA ARG A 11 16.56 -10.38 2.48
C ARG A 11 15.09 -9.99 2.25
N GLN A 12 14.74 -9.64 1.03
CA GLN A 12 13.37 -9.27 0.65
C GLN A 12 12.42 -10.46 0.83
N GLN A 13 12.79 -11.66 0.42
CA GLN A 13 11.99 -12.87 0.60
C GLN A 13 11.72 -13.16 2.08
N THR A 14 12.72 -13.01 2.94
CA THR A 14 12.55 -13.22 4.39
C THR A 14 11.64 -12.16 5.00
N SER A 15 11.81 -10.90 4.64
CA SER A 15 10.93 -9.79 5.06
C SER A 15 9.48 -10.09 4.68
N HIS A 16 9.25 -10.43 3.41
CA HIS A 16 7.93 -10.76 2.89
C HIS A 16 7.29 -11.96 3.62
N ALA A 17 8.05 -13.03 3.84
CA ALA A 17 7.54 -14.21 4.55
C ALA A 17 7.13 -13.88 6.00
N LEU A 18 7.92 -13.07 6.71
CA LEU A 18 7.61 -12.61 8.07
C LEU A 18 6.38 -11.71 8.10
N ALA A 19 6.29 -10.73 7.19
CA ALA A 19 5.15 -9.83 7.06
C ALA A 19 3.86 -10.61 6.76
N ARG A 20 3.92 -11.56 5.83
CA ARG A 20 2.80 -12.42 5.47
C ARG A 20 2.34 -13.30 6.63
N ALA A 21 3.27 -13.96 7.33
CA ALA A 21 2.95 -14.78 8.50
C ALA A 21 2.29 -13.96 9.62
N ALA A 22 2.80 -12.74 9.88
CA ALA A 22 2.21 -11.84 10.87
C ALA A 22 0.79 -11.38 10.46
N PHE A 23 0.58 -11.04 9.19
CA PHE A 23 -0.73 -10.65 8.67
C PHE A 23 -1.75 -11.79 8.75
N GLU A 24 -1.37 -13.00 8.35
CA GLU A 24 -2.23 -14.18 8.39
C GLU A 24 -2.60 -14.55 9.84
N LEU A 25 -1.60 -14.58 10.76
CA LEU A 25 -1.85 -14.82 12.18
C LEU A 25 -2.79 -13.77 12.80
N THR A 26 -2.64 -12.50 12.41
CA THR A 26 -3.54 -11.44 12.88
C THR A 26 -4.97 -11.67 12.38
N ARG A 27 -5.15 -12.13 11.16
CA ARG A 27 -6.47 -12.47 10.61
C ARG A 27 -7.09 -13.70 11.28
N GLU A 28 -6.28 -14.70 11.62
CA GLU A 28 -6.72 -15.95 12.23
C GLU A 28 -7.08 -15.78 13.72
N HIS A 29 -6.29 -15.00 14.47
CA HIS A 29 -6.32 -14.99 15.93
C HIS A 29 -6.51 -13.59 16.55
N GLY A 30 -6.58 -12.53 15.74
CA GLY A 30 -6.47 -11.16 16.22
C GLY A 30 -5.03 -10.80 16.61
N LEU A 31 -4.77 -9.49 16.77
CA LEU A 31 -3.40 -9.02 17.04
C LEU A 31 -2.85 -9.55 18.36
N ASP A 32 -3.68 -9.70 19.38
CA ASP A 32 -3.27 -10.15 20.72
C ASP A 32 -3.27 -11.68 20.88
N GLY A 33 -3.81 -12.41 19.89
CA GLY A 33 -3.94 -13.88 19.92
C GLY A 33 -2.68 -14.66 19.53
N TYR A 34 -1.57 -13.99 19.21
CA TYR A 34 -0.30 -14.63 18.85
C TYR A 34 0.90 -13.80 19.30
N THR A 35 2.08 -14.40 19.26
CA THR A 35 3.37 -13.80 19.65
C THR A 35 4.34 -13.74 18.46
N ILE A 36 5.44 -12.99 18.62
CA ILE A 36 6.54 -13.01 17.64
C ILE A 36 7.11 -14.43 17.48
N ASP A 37 7.11 -15.25 18.55
CA ASP A 37 7.58 -16.63 18.48
C ASP A 37 6.71 -17.50 17.57
N ASP A 38 5.41 -17.21 17.48
CA ASP A 38 4.51 -17.90 16.55
C ASP A 38 4.80 -17.49 15.09
N VAL A 39 5.09 -16.21 14.85
CA VAL A 39 5.50 -15.70 13.52
C VAL A 39 6.79 -16.40 13.05
N VAL A 40 7.83 -16.38 13.88
CA VAL A 40 9.13 -16.96 13.49
C VAL A 40 9.08 -18.47 13.34
N ARG A 41 8.26 -19.16 14.15
CA ARG A 41 8.01 -20.59 14.02
C ARG A 41 7.33 -20.93 12.70
N ARG A 42 6.33 -20.13 12.27
CA ARG A 42 5.62 -20.31 11.00
C ARG A 42 6.54 -20.15 9.79
N VAL A 43 7.53 -19.26 9.89
CA VAL A 43 8.51 -18.98 8.81
C VAL A 43 9.75 -19.85 8.88
N GLY A 44 10.06 -20.47 10.04
CA GLY A 44 11.24 -21.28 10.24
C GLY A 44 12.53 -20.46 10.45
N VAL A 45 12.41 -19.28 11.09
CA VAL A 45 13.55 -18.40 11.38
C VAL A 45 13.68 -18.11 12.88
N SER A 46 14.76 -17.43 13.29
CA SER A 46 14.97 -17.06 14.69
C SER A 46 14.27 -15.72 15.03
N ARG A 47 13.99 -15.50 16.34
CA ARG A 47 13.51 -14.22 16.86
C ARG A 47 14.49 -13.08 16.56
N ARG A 48 15.81 -13.35 16.57
CA ARG A 48 16.84 -12.39 16.14
C ARG A 48 16.69 -12.02 14.67
N THR A 49 16.33 -13.00 13.83
CA THR A 49 16.05 -12.72 12.42
C THR A 49 14.87 -11.79 12.27
N PHE A 50 13.76 -12.01 12.99
CA PHE A 50 12.60 -11.10 13.00
C PHE A 50 13.02 -9.66 13.37
N ALA A 51 13.76 -9.50 14.47
CA ALA A 51 14.21 -8.20 14.98
C ALA A 51 15.14 -7.42 14.01
N ASN A 52 15.77 -8.11 13.04
CA ASN A 52 16.54 -7.46 11.98
C ASN A 52 15.66 -6.82 10.89
N TYR A 53 14.37 -7.14 10.84
CA TYR A 53 13.41 -6.66 9.83
C TYR A 53 12.33 -5.76 10.41
N PHE A 54 11.81 -6.13 11.59
CA PHE A 54 10.66 -5.47 12.21
C PHE A 54 10.90 -5.24 13.70
N SER A 55 10.52 -4.05 14.16
CA SER A 55 10.60 -3.70 15.58
C SER A 55 9.44 -4.27 16.40
N SER A 56 8.31 -4.58 15.73
CA SER A 56 7.12 -5.11 16.37
C SER A 56 6.29 -5.96 15.41
N LYS A 57 5.32 -6.72 15.94
CA LYS A 57 4.39 -7.50 15.13
C LYS A 57 3.43 -6.60 14.34
N GLU A 58 3.05 -5.45 14.89
CA GLU A 58 2.22 -4.44 14.24
C GLU A 58 2.90 -3.87 12.99
N GLU A 59 4.19 -3.57 13.09
CA GLU A 59 4.99 -3.17 11.92
C GLU A 59 5.01 -4.25 10.86
N ALA A 60 5.23 -5.51 11.24
CA ALA A 60 5.25 -6.63 10.32
C ALA A 60 3.89 -6.83 9.63
N VAL A 61 2.77 -6.74 10.38
CA VAL A 61 1.40 -6.86 9.84
C VAL A 61 1.12 -5.84 8.75
N THR A 62 1.59 -4.61 8.91
CA THR A 62 1.30 -3.51 7.97
C THR A 62 2.28 -3.45 6.80
N ALA A 63 3.40 -4.17 6.87
CA ALA A 63 4.46 -4.12 5.86
C ALA A 63 4.00 -4.60 4.48
N LEU A 64 3.10 -5.59 4.40
CA LEU A 64 2.61 -6.11 3.12
C LEU A 64 1.93 -5.05 2.25
N ALA A 65 1.17 -4.13 2.86
CA ALA A 65 0.51 -3.07 2.11
C ALA A 65 1.53 -2.11 1.46
N LEU A 66 2.66 -1.85 2.14
CA LEU A 66 3.74 -1.03 1.61
C LEU A 66 4.55 -1.76 0.54
N GLU A 67 4.77 -3.07 0.71
CA GLU A 67 5.41 -3.92 -0.31
C GLU A 67 4.55 -3.96 -1.58
N GLN A 68 3.24 -4.16 -1.45
CA GLN A 68 2.27 -4.15 -2.56
C GLN A 68 2.27 -2.80 -3.30
N LEU A 69 2.28 -1.69 -2.56
CA LEU A 69 2.39 -0.35 -3.14
C LEU A 69 3.65 -0.21 -4.01
N HIS A 70 4.82 -0.58 -3.48
CA HIS A 70 6.08 -0.49 -4.21
C HIS A 70 6.11 -1.42 -5.42
N GLN A 71 5.61 -2.64 -5.28
CA GLN A 71 5.52 -3.61 -6.37
C GLN A 71 4.62 -3.08 -7.49
N GLY A 72 3.43 -2.55 -7.15
CA GLY A 72 2.52 -1.98 -8.14
C GLY A 72 3.12 -0.78 -8.88
N ILE A 73 3.91 0.08 -8.20
CA ILE A 73 4.64 1.17 -8.87
C ILE A 73 5.69 0.61 -9.83
N SER A 74 6.48 -0.37 -9.39
CA SER A 74 7.58 -0.95 -10.17
C SER A 74 7.11 -1.78 -11.36
N SER A 75 5.89 -2.33 -11.28
CA SER A 75 5.28 -3.15 -12.35
C SER A 75 4.31 -2.37 -13.22
N MET A 76 4.17 -1.07 -13.01
CA MET A 76 3.28 -0.25 -13.82
C MET A 76 3.75 -0.26 -15.29
N PRO A 77 2.86 -0.57 -16.25
CA PRO A 77 3.20 -0.53 -17.66
C PRO A 77 3.64 0.88 -18.08
N ASP A 78 4.59 0.94 -19.00
CA ASP A 78 4.97 2.20 -19.63
C ASP A 78 3.79 2.77 -20.41
N LEU A 79 3.49 4.05 -20.17
CA LEU A 79 2.51 4.80 -20.92
C LEU A 79 3.19 5.82 -21.83
N PRO A 80 2.56 6.21 -22.95
CA PRO A 80 3.10 7.22 -23.86
C PRO A 80 3.57 8.48 -23.12
N ALA A 81 4.65 9.07 -23.56
CA ALA A 81 5.27 10.22 -22.90
C ALA A 81 4.33 11.46 -22.87
N ASP A 82 3.45 11.58 -23.84
CA ASP A 82 2.43 12.61 -24.00
C ASP A 82 1.13 12.37 -23.23
N THR A 83 1.03 11.25 -22.48
CA THR A 83 -0.13 10.96 -21.64
C THR A 83 -0.34 12.09 -20.64
N ALA A 84 -1.53 12.68 -20.64
CA ALA A 84 -1.89 13.74 -19.70
C ALA A 84 -1.73 13.26 -18.25
N LEU A 85 -1.23 14.14 -17.36
CA LEU A 85 -0.90 13.74 -15.97
C LEU A 85 -2.08 13.11 -15.24
N LEU A 86 -3.29 13.64 -15.40
CA LEU A 86 -4.49 13.11 -14.75
C LEU A 86 -4.83 11.70 -15.24
N ASP A 87 -4.65 11.42 -16.54
CA ASP A 87 -4.86 10.07 -17.12
C ASP A 87 -3.77 9.10 -16.68
N TRP A 88 -2.55 9.57 -16.54
CA TRP A 88 -1.45 8.79 -16.00
C TRP A 88 -1.71 8.42 -14.53
N VAL A 89 -2.15 9.37 -13.69
CA VAL A 89 -2.51 9.10 -12.28
C VAL A 89 -3.69 8.15 -12.17
N LYS A 90 -4.68 8.29 -13.07
CA LYS A 90 -5.81 7.34 -13.19
C LYS A 90 -5.32 5.92 -13.46
N SER A 91 -4.42 5.76 -14.42
CA SER A 91 -3.84 4.44 -14.75
C SER A 91 -3.04 3.86 -13.60
N LEU A 92 -2.26 4.68 -12.88
CA LEU A 92 -1.55 4.26 -11.67
C LEU A 92 -2.53 3.78 -10.58
N ALA A 93 -3.59 4.57 -10.32
CA ALA A 93 -4.60 4.20 -9.33
C ALA A 93 -5.30 2.88 -9.70
N LEU A 94 -5.69 2.72 -10.97
CA LEU A 94 -6.31 1.51 -11.47
C LEU A 94 -5.36 0.30 -11.32
N HIS A 95 -4.09 0.45 -11.70
CA HIS A 95 -3.09 -0.62 -11.60
C HIS A 95 -2.88 -1.05 -10.14
N GLN A 96 -2.78 -0.10 -9.21
CA GLN A 96 -2.62 -0.37 -7.78
C GLN A 96 -3.84 -1.09 -7.18
N LEU A 97 -5.05 -0.61 -7.48
CA LEU A 97 -6.27 -1.17 -6.90
C LEU A 97 -6.62 -2.53 -7.49
N SER A 98 -6.41 -2.73 -8.80
CA SER A 98 -6.58 -4.03 -9.45
C SER A 98 -5.46 -5.01 -9.10
N GLY A 99 -4.30 -4.53 -8.67
CA GLY A 99 -3.15 -5.33 -8.21
C GLY A 99 -3.28 -5.89 -6.80
N GLY A 100 -4.40 -5.68 -6.09
CA GLY A 100 -4.65 -6.27 -4.78
C GLY A 100 -4.31 -5.38 -3.58
N LEU A 101 -4.05 -4.10 -3.77
CA LEU A 101 -3.78 -3.18 -2.65
C LEU A 101 -4.98 -3.09 -1.69
N LEU A 102 -6.21 -3.12 -2.21
CA LEU A 102 -7.42 -3.12 -1.38
C LEU A 102 -7.59 -4.40 -0.57
N ASP A 103 -7.14 -5.55 -1.09
CA ASP A 103 -7.20 -6.84 -0.40
C ASP A 103 -6.34 -6.86 0.88
N LEU A 104 -5.42 -5.92 1.01
CA LEU A 104 -4.62 -5.69 2.22
C LEU A 104 -5.19 -4.57 3.08
N LEU A 105 -5.64 -3.46 2.48
CA LEU A 105 -6.09 -2.28 3.23
C LEU A 105 -7.43 -2.50 3.94
N PHE A 106 -8.39 -3.20 3.33
CA PHE A 106 -9.67 -3.50 4.00
C PHE A 106 -9.50 -4.38 5.24
N PRO A 107 -8.81 -5.54 5.16
CA PRO A 107 -8.54 -6.31 6.38
C PRO A 107 -7.75 -5.54 7.45
N LEU A 108 -6.77 -4.71 7.06
CA LEU A 108 -6.02 -3.88 8.01
C LEU A 108 -6.92 -2.87 8.74
N ARG A 109 -7.87 -2.25 8.05
CA ARG A 109 -8.89 -1.39 8.67
C ARG A 109 -9.72 -2.17 9.69
N ASP A 110 -10.25 -3.33 9.28
CA ASP A 110 -11.12 -4.14 10.14
C ASP A 110 -10.36 -4.63 11.38
N LEU A 111 -9.11 -5.08 11.20
CA LEU A 111 -8.22 -5.48 12.29
C LEU A 111 -7.87 -4.31 13.20
N SER A 112 -7.70 -3.09 12.68
CA SER A 112 -7.41 -1.89 13.49
C SER A 112 -8.62 -1.42 14.28
N GLY A 113 -9.83 -1.71 13.82
CA GLY A 113 -11.07 -1.49 14.56
C GLY A 113 -11.20 -2.42 15.76
N ALA A 114 -10.79 -3.68 15.63
CA ALA A 114 -10.80 -4.67 16.68
C ALA A 114 -9.61 -4.58 17.65
N GLY A 115 -8.44 -4.05 17.16
CA GLY A 115 -7.21 -3.93 17.93
C GLY A 115 -6.60 -2.52 17.84
N PRO A 116 -6.87 -1.64 18.82
CA PRO A 116 -6.46 -0.22 18.75
C PRO A 116 -4.94 -0.02 18.66
N ALA A 117 -4.13 -0.99 19.05
CA ALA A 117 -2.66 -0.96 18.91
C ALA A 117 -2.20 -0.92 17.45
N LEU A 118 -3.00 -1.42 16.50
CA LEU A 118 -2.67 -1.41 15.07
C LEU A 118 -2.96 -0.03 14.41
N ARG A 119 -3.83 0.78 14.98
CA ARG A 119 -4.27 2.06 14.39
C ARG A 119 -3.13 3.01 14.02
N PRO A 120 -2.14 3.30 14.89
CA PRO A 120 -1.03 4.19 14.53
C PRO A 120 -0.19 3.66 13.35
N TYR A 121 -0.07 2.35 13.24
CA TYR A 121 0.66 1.71 12.12
C TYR A 121 -0.11 1.81 10.81
N LEU A 122 -1.43 1.64 10.85
CA LEU A 122 -2.29 1.84 9.68
C LEU A 122 -2.28 3.31 9.23
N GLU A 123 -2.35 4.28 10.15
CA GLU A 123 -2.19 5.70 9.84
C GLU A 123 -0.82 5.97 9.20
N GLY A 124 0.24 5.31 9.67
CA GLY A 124 1.57 5.32 9.08
C GLY A 124 1.59 4.79 7.64
N VAL A 125 0.87 3.68 7.38
CA VAL A 125 0.71 3.13 6.01
C VAL A 125 0.02 4.15 5.10
N HIS A 126 -1.11 4.72 5.53
CA HIS A 126 -1.83 5.76 4.79
C HIS A 126 -0.95 6.97 4.46
N ALA A 127 -0.19 7.45 5.45
CA ALA A 127 0.74 8.56 5.25
C ALA A 127 1.87 8.21 4.26
N ARG A 128 2.35 6.97 4.27
CA ARG A 128 3.37 6.49 3.33
C ARG A 128 2.82 6.37 1.92
N ILE A 129 1.65 5.75 1.74
CA ILE A 129 1.00 5.63 0.42
C ILE A 129 0.86 7.03 -0.20
N ARG A 130 0.32 8.00 0.54
CA ARG A 130 0.15 9.36 0.06
C ARG A 130 1.48 10.02 -0.31
N ARG A 131 2.52 9.92 0.53
CA ARG A 131 3.85 10.50 0.23
C ARG A 131 4.48 9.86 -0.99
N THR A 132 4.40 8.54 -1.11
CA THR A 132 4.93 7.82 -2.28
C THR A 132 4.19 8.24 -3.56
N ALA A 133 2.87 8.33 -3.52
CA ALA A 133 2.09 8.83 -4.65
C ALA A 133 2.47 10.27 -5.03
N GLN A 134 2.63 11.16 -4.06
CA GLN A 134 3.08 12.55 -4.30
C GLN A 134 4.47 12.60 -4.95
N HIS A 135 5.39 11.75 -4.51
CA HIS A 135 6.73 11.67 -5.09
C HIS A 135 6.69 11.18 -6.54
N VAL A 136 6.05 10.03 -6.79
CA VAL A 136 5.97 9.40 -8.12
C VAL A 136 5.24 10.30 -9.12
N VAL A 137 4.13 10.91 -8.70
CA VAL A 137 3.40 11.88 -9.55
C VAL A 137 4.21 13.15 -9.79
N GLY A 138 4.96 13.62 -8.80
CA GLY A 138 5.87 14.75 -8.93
C GLY A 138 7.00 14.47 -9.93
N GLU A 139 7.65 13.31 -9.87
CA GLU A 139 8.67 12.88 -10.84
C GLU A 139 8.09 12.80 -12.26
N ARG A 140 6.91 12.22 -12.42
CA ARG A 140 6.23 12.15 -13.74
C ARG A 140 5.86 13.52 -14.27
N ALA A 141 5.41 14.43 -13.43
CA ALA A 141 5.02 15.78 -13.80
C ALA A 141 6.23 16.65 -14.21
N GLY A 142 7.39 16.43 -13.61
CA GLY A 142 8.58 17.25 -13.82
C GLY A 142 8.26 18.74 -13.64
N ASN A 143 8.62 19.55 -14.64
CA ASN A 143 8.33 20.98 -14.67
C ASN A 143 7.03 21.34 -15.45
N SER A 144 6.30 20.35 -15.95
CA SER A 144 5.14 20.57 -16.81
C SER A 144 3.90 21.08 -16.05
N VAL A 145 3.82 20.78 -14.74
CA VAL A 145 2.75 21.26 -13.86
C VAL A 145 3.33 21.74 -12.53
N SER A 146 2.61 22.64 -11.87
CA SER A 146 3.05 23.13 -10.56
C SER A 146 3.04 22.02 -9.51
N LYS A 147 3.93 22.09 -8.53
CA LYS A 147 3.93 21.19 -7.39
C LYS A 147 2.58 21.17 -6.67
N LEU A 148 1.91 22.33 -6.58
CA LEU A 148 0.58 22.43 -6.00
C LEU A 148 -0.44 21.59 -6.77
N THR A 149 -0.43 21.64 -8.11
CA THR A 149 -1.33 20.85 -8.96
C THR A 149 -1.13 19.36 -8.73
N SER A 150 0.11 18.87 -8.69
CA SER A 150 0.42 17.47 -8.39
C SER A 150 -0.12 17.06 -7.01
N HIS A 151 0.04 17.91 -5.99
CA HIS A 151 -0.47 17.65 -4.64
C HIS A 151 -2.01 17.66 -4.59
N ILE A 152 -2.69 18.53 -5.34
CA ILE A 152 -4.16 18.55 -5.43
C ILE A 152 -4.67 17.25 -6.07
N ILE A 153 -4.09 16.82 -7.19
CA ILE A 153 -4.49 15.59 -7.88
C ILE A 153 -4.34 14.38 -6.96
N VAL A 154 -3.17 14.23 -6.35
CA VAL A 154 -2.93 13.11 -5.41
C VAL A 154 -3.84 13.22 -4.18
N GLY A 155 -4.02 14.42 -3.63
CA GLY A 155 -4.87 14.65 -2.47
C GLY A 155 -6.33 14.26 -2.73
N ALA A 156 -6.88 14.66 -3.88
CA ALA A 156 -8.25 14.32 -4.27
C ALA A 156 -8.43 12.81 -4.54
N ALA A 157 -7.53 12.20 -5.33
CA ALA A 157 -7.57 10.77 -5.62
C ALA A 157 -7.40 9.93 -4.35
N TYR A 158 -6.45 10.29 -3.49
CA TYR A 158 -6.21 9.59 -2.24
C TYR A 158 -7.33 9.82 -1.21
N GLY A 159 -7.91 11.02 -1.15
CA GLY A 159 -9.06 11.32 -0.30
C GLY A 159 -10.27 10.45 -0.64
N ALA A 160 -10.54 10.26 -1.92
CA ALA A 160 -11.58 9.34 -2.37
C ALA A 160 -11.27 7.89 -1.96
N LEU A 161 -10.03 7.44 -2.13
CA LEU A 161 -9.58 6.11 -1.70
C LEU A 161 -9.73 5.93 -0.18
N SER A 162 -9.31 6.93 0.61
CA SER A 162 -9.44 6.89 2.06
C SER A 162 -10.91 6.78 2.48
N SER A 163 -11.80 7.55 1.85
CA SER A 163 -13.24 7.50 2.10
C SER A 163 -13.85 6.12 1.80
N LEU A 164 -13.32 5.42 0.78
CA LEU A 164 -13.70 4.05 0.48
C LEU A 164 -13.21 3.08 1.57
N ILE A 165 -11.93 3.20 1.96
CA ILE A 165 -11.34 2.34 2.99
C ILE A 165 -12.04 2.55 4.33
N ASP A 166 -12.31 3.80 4.71
CA ASP A 166 -12.96 4.15 5.98
C ASP A 166 -14.47 3.82 6.02
N GLY A 167 -15.03 3.37 4.90
CA GLY A 167 -16.44 3.01 4.77
C GLY A 167 -17.40 4.21 4.67
N ALA A 168 -16.86 5.41 4.49
CA ALA A 168 -17.68 6.62 4.27
C ALA A 168 -18.35 6.63 2.89
N VAL A 169 -17.80 5.86 1.94
CA VAL A 169 -18.36 5.61 0.61
C VAL A 169 -18.53 4.11 0.42
N SER A 170 -19.68 3.71 -0.08
CA SER A 170 -19.95 2.28 -0.37
C SER A 170 -19.00 1.76 -1.44
N PRO A 171 -18.47 0.52 -1.27
CA PRO A 171 -17.63 -0.09 -2.28
C PRO A 171 -18.38 -0.22 -3.61
N PRO A 172 -17.77 0.16 -4.73
CA PRO A 172 -18.32 -0.04 -6.06
C PRO A 172 -18.25 -1.54 -6.43
N SER A 173 -18.88 -1.89 -7.56
CA SER A 173 -18.88 -3.27 -8.07
C SER A 173 -17.46 -3.75 -8.46
N SER A 174 -16.56 -2.83 -8.76
CA SER A 174 -15.16 -3.14 -9.07
C SER A 174 -14.22 -1.96 -8.77
N PRO A 175 -12.91 -2.21 -8.55
CA PRO A 175 -11.91 -1.15 -8.45
C PRO A 175 -11.91 -0.21 -9.66
N GLY A 176 -12.12 -0.76 -10.86
CA GLY A 176 -12.19 0.02 -12.10
C GLY A 176 -13.33 1.02 -12.09
N GLU A 177 -14.53 0.61 -11.68
CA GLU A 177 -15.68 1.52 -11.58
C GLU A 177 -15.43 2.66 -10.60
N PHE A 178 -14.78 2.37 -9.47
CA PHE A 178 -14.41 3.40 -8.49
C PHE A 178 -13.46 4.43 -9.10
N VAL A 179 -12.37 3.96 -9.73
CA VAL A 179 -11.38 4.85 -10.36
C VAL A 179 -12.04 5.70 -11.44
N GLU A 180 -12.87 5.11 -12.31
CA GLU A 180 -13.60 5.84 -13.36
C GLU A 180 -14.46 6.96 -12.76
N LYS A 181 -15.24 6.67 -11.74
CA LYS A 181 -16.10 7.67 -11.07
C LYS A 181 -15.29 8.82 -10.48
N VAL A 182 -14.20 8.51 -9.76
CA VAL A 182 -13.34 9.53 -9.14
C VAL A 182 -12.71 10.43 -10.21
N PHE A 183 -12.07 9.84 -11.21
CA PHE A 183 -11.34 10.61 -12.23
C PHE A 183 -12.26 11.33 -13.21
N SER A 184 -13.45 10.80 -13.49
CA SER A 184 -14.49 11.52 -14.24
C SER A 184 -14.89 12.83 -13.53
N ARG A 185 -15.10 12.78 -12.20
CA ARG A 185 -15.40 13.97 -11.41
C ARG A 185 -14.26 14.97 -11.40
N LEU A 186 -13.02 14.50 -11.24
CA LEU A 186 -11.84 15.37 -11.28
C LEU A 186 -11.69 16.08 -12.64
N LYS A 187 -12.00 15.40 -13.75
CA LYS A 187 -11.97 16.00 -15.09
C LYS A 187 -13.07 17.03 -15.32
N SER A 188 -14.26 16.82 -14.77
CA SER A 188 -15.38 17.74 -14.92
C SER A 188 -15.31 18.97 -14.01
N GLY A 189 -14.34 19.04 -13.11
CA GLY A 189 -14.17 20.14 -12.16
C GLY A 189 -15.07 20.04 -10.92
N LEU A 190 -15.49 18.78 -10.56
CA LEU A 190 -16.39 18.40 -9.46
C LEU A 190 -17.83 18.83 -9.67
#